data_8d88f218df631eae38d25e2bab4adeae
#
_entry.id   8d88f218df631eae38d25e2bab4adeae
#
_cell.length_a   1.000
_cell.length_b   1.000
_cell.length_c   1.000
_cell.angle_alpha   90.00
_cell.angle_beta   90.00
_cell.angle_gamma   90.00
#
_symmetry.space_group_name_H-M   'P 1'
#
loop_
_entity.id
_entity.type
_entity.pdbx_description
1 polymer ?
#
loop_
_entity_poly.entity_id
_entity_poly.type
_entity_poly.pdbx_seq_one_letter_code
_entity_poly.pdbx_strand_id
1 'polypeptide(L)'
;MPPEEELPTLKHELPAPETYLPGTPTWYYWAAAAVAILLIILAIWAYRYFKNKRKPSTPPPLVDHFELAKKQLTQLTSQCSEKNLAEVAAQCSLTLRGYLAYTHAEPALYETIEESQARQLDLPEEVTLHLNDLNEAKYSASKIDEERAQELIKDTTATLTTLHQTFTQHETH
;
A
#
# COMPACT_ATOMS: atom_id res chain seq x y z
N MET A 1 92.75 -48.75 2.73
CA MET A 1 91.45 -48.37 2.11
C MET A 1 90.40 -48.94 3.03
N PRO A 2 89.63 -48.09 3.69
CA PRO A 2 88.51 -48.56 4.45
C PRO A 2 87.31 -48.83 3.52
N PRO A 3 86.48 -49.83 3.81
CA PRO A 3 85.28 -50.12 3.00
C PRO A 3 84.27 -48.99 3.06
N GLU A 4 83.71 -48.63 1.90
CA GLU A 4 82.60 -47.70 1.78
C GLU A 4 81.34 -48.35 2.40
N GLU A 5 80.87 -47.81 3.52
CA GLU A 5 79.57 -48.15 4.09
C GLU A 5 78.48 -47.65 3.14
N GLU A 6 77.81 -48.58 2.44
CA GLU A 6 76.67 -48.32 1.66
C GLU A 6 75.50 -47.85 2.63
N LEU A 7 75.18 -46.58 2.56
CA LEU A 7 74.07 -46.02 3.26
C LEU A 7 72.78 -46.71 2.78
N PRO A 8 71.86 -47.20 3.68
CA PRO A 8 70.62 -47.81 3.27
C PRO A 8 69.75 -46.75 2.63
N THR A 9 69.44 -46.97 1.35
CA THR A 9 68.43 -46.14 0.66
C THR A 9 67.07 -46.29 1.33
N LEU A 10 66.65 -45.27 2.09
CA LEU A 10 65.31 -45.13 2.63
C LEU A 10 64.35 -44.95 1.46
N LYS A 11 63.84 -46.07 0.95
CA LYS A 11 62.61 -46.05 0.10
C LYS A 11 61.41 -45.82 0.97
N HIS A 12 61.27 -44.63 1.50
CA HIS A 12 59.98 -44.16 2.02
C HIS A 12 59.35 -43.37 0.87
N GLU A 13 58.67 -44.10 0.02
CA GLU A 13 57.64 -43.44 -0.81
C GLU A 13 56.57 -42.86 0.14
N LEU A 14 56.63 -41.57 0.32
CA LEU A 14 55.50 -40.84 1.01
C LEU A 14 54.23 -41.16 0.26
N PRO A 15 53.23 -41.73 0.91
CA PRO A 15 51.96 -41.99 0.26
C PRO A 15 51.39 -40.68 -0.29
N ALA A 16 50.79 -40.74 -1.48
CA ALA A 16 50.24 -39.58 -2.14
C ALA A 16 49.31 -38.80 -1.20
N PRO A 17 49.36 -37.46 -1.18
CA PRO A 17 48.57 -36.64 -0.25
C PRO A 17 47.06 -36.92 -0.29
N GLU A 18 46.55 -37.46 -1.37
CA GLU A 18 45.16 -37.87 -1.56
C GLU A 18 44.73 -39.01 -0.62
N THR A 19 45.68 -39.85 -0.16
CA THR A 19 45.36 -40.96 0.76
C THR A 19 45.08 -40.50 2.19
N TYR A 20 45.37 -39.24 2.52
CA TYR A 20 45.15 -38.66 3.84
C TYR A 20 43.84 -37.84 3.94
N LEU A 21 43.15 -37.60 2.83
CA LEU A 21 41.83 -36.96 2.87
C LEU A 21 40.82 -37.99 3.36
N PRO A 22 40.25 -37.80 4.55
CA PRO A 22 39.18 -38.70 5.01
C PRO A 22 38.05 -38.58 3.98
N GLY A 23 37.72 -39.73 3.34
CA GLY A 23 36.61 -39.77 2.38
C GLY A 23 35.36 -39.22 3.04
N THR A 24 34.73 -38.26 2.39
CA THR A 24 33.46 -37.68 2.91
C THR A 24 32.49 -38.82 3.21
N PRO A 25 32.02 -38.94 4.45
CA PRO A 25 31.17 -40.07 4.83
C PRO A 25 29.89 -40.05 3.96
N THR A 26 29.51 -41.19 3.44
CA THR A 26 28.37 -41.34 2.48
C THR A 26 27.07 -40.75 3.01
N TRP A 27 26.87 -40.70 4.33
CA TRP A 27 25.69 -40.10 4.95
C TRP A 27 25.59 -38.61 4.70
N TYR A 28 26.72 -37.90 4.44
CA TYR A 28 26.73 -36.46 4.14
C TYR A 28 25.99 -36.15 2.85
N TYR A 29 26.11 -36.98 1.82
CA TYR A 29 25.37 -36.80 0.56
C TYR A 29 23.87 -36.98 0.76
N TRP A 30 23.46 -37.90 1.60
CA TRP A 30 22.04 -38.08 1.95
C TRP A 30 21.50 -36.91 2.77
N ALA A 31 22.27 -36.37 3.69
CA ALA A 31 21.90 -35.17 4.45
C ALA A 31 21.79 -33.95 3.53
N ALA A 32 22.73 -33.75 2.60
CA ALA A 32 22.70 -32.66 1.63
C ALA A 32 21.48 -32.77 0.70
N ALA A 33 21.15 -33.99 0.23
CA ALA A 33 19.97 -34.23 -0.58
C ALA A 33 18.66 -33.93 0.17
N ALA A 34 18.56 -34.31 1.44
CA ALA A 34 17.41 -34.02 2.29
C ALA A 34 17.21 -32.52 2.49
N VAL A 35 18.28 -31.76 2.76
CA VAL A 35 18.25 -30.30 2.88
C VAL A 35 17.82 -29.64 1.55
N ALA A 36 18.32 -30.10 0.42
CA ALA A 36 17.94 -29.57 -0.89
C ALA A 36 16.44 -29.80 -1.18
N ILE A 37 15.91 -30.97 -0.88
CA ILE A 37 14.47 -31.26 -1.03
C ILE A 37 13.64 -30.35 -0.13
N LEU A 38 14.05 -30.16 1.12
CA LEU A 38 13.35 -29.30 2.06
C LEU A 38 13.32 -27.84 1.59
N LEU A 39 14.42 -27.33 1.05
CA LEU A 39 14.49 -25.98 0.47
C LEU A 39 13.57 -25.84 -0.75
N ILE A 40 13.49 -26.85 -1.62
CA ILE A 40 12.57 -26.84 -2.77
C ILE A 40 11.11 -26.80 -2.31
N ILE A 41 10.75 -27.61 -1.32
CA ILE A 41 9.38 -27.61 -0.74
C ILE A 41 9.05 -26.25 -0.16
N LEU A 42 9.99 -25.65 0.58
CA LEU A 42 9.83 -24.34 1.20
C LEU A 42 9.70 -23.24 0.15
N ALA A 43 10.47 -23.29 -0.92
CA ALA A 43 10.38 -22.37 -2.05
C ALA A 43 9.02 -22.50 -2.78
N ILE A 44 8.52 -23.71 -3.01
CA ILE A 44 7.22 -23.95 -3.63
C ILE A 44 6.10 -23.42 -2.71
N TRP A 45 6.20 -23.67 -1.40
CA TRP A 45 5.23 -23.20 -0.43
C TRP A 45 5.21 -21.67 -0.34
N ALA A 46 6.38 -21.04 -0.27
CA ALA A 46 6.52 -19.59 -0.30
C ALA A 46 5.95 -18.98 -1.59
N TYR A 47 6.29 -19.57 -2.75
CA TYR A 47 5.76 -19.14 -4.04
C TYR A 47 4.22 -19.22 -4.09
N ARG A 48 3.63 -20.34 -3.62
CA ARG A 48 2.16 -20.49 -3.55
C ARG A 48 1.53 -19.52 -2.57
N TYR A 49 2.19 -19.25 -1.42
CA TYR A 49 1.72 -18.30 -0.43
C TYR A 49 1.69 -16.87 -0.98
N PHE A 50 2.77 -16.43 -1.62
CA PHE A 50 2.84 -15.11 -2.25
C PHE A 50 1.93 -15.00 -3.47
N LYS A 51 1.81 -16.05 -4.27
CA LYS A 51 0.88 -16.07 -5.41
C LYS A 51 -0.58 -16.01 -4.96
N ASN A 52 -0.94 -16.68 -3.88
CA ASN A 52 -2.30 -16.61 -3.32
C ASN A 52 -2.60 -15.23 -2.70
N LYS A 53 -1.60 -14.56 -2.12
CA LYS A 53 -1.77 -13.17 -1.69
C LYS A 53 -1.86 -12.18 -2.85
N ARG A 54 -1.29 -12.53 -4.01
CA ARG A 54 -1.36 -11.74 -5.25
C ARG A 54 -2.52 -12.15 -6.17
N LYS A 55 -3.42 -13.02 -5.73
CA LYS A 55 -4.69 -13.11 -6.45
C LYS A 55 -5.27 -11.69 -6.40
N PRO A 56 -5.42 -11.02 -7.54
CA PRO A 56 -6.22 -9.82 -7.55
C PRO A 56 -7.54 -10.29 -6.94
N SER A 57 -7.91 -9.74 -5.79
CA SER A 57 -9.30 -9.76 -5.36
C SER A 57 -10.08 -9.51 -6.64
N THR A 58 -11.01 -10.37 -7.01
CA THR A 58 -12.04 -10.08 -8.03
C THR A 58 -12.27 -8.59 -7.93
N PRO A 59 -12.10 -7.81 -9.03
CA PRO A 59 -12.25 -6.36 -8.91
C PRO A 59 -13.53 -6.18 -8.11
N PRO A 60 -13.49 -5.47 -6.98
CA PRO A 60 -14.68 -5.27 -6.18
C PRO A 60 -15.76 -4.81 -7.17
N PRO A 61 -17.01 -5.29 -7.07
CA PRO A 61 -18.07 -4.86 -7.96
C PRO A 61 -17.87 -3.36 -8.10
N LEU A 62 -17.83 -2.85 -9.33
CA LEU A 62 -17.59 -1.44 -9.64
C LEU A 62 -18.44 -0.62 -8.66
N VAL A 63 -17.84 -0.30 -7.53
CA VAL A 63 -18.50 0.50 -6.51
C VAL A 63 -18.51 1.87 -7.15
N ASP A 64 -19.67 2.33 -7.51
CA ASP A 64 -19.83 3.71 -7.94
C ASP A 64 -19.48 4.61 -6.75
N HIS A 65 -18.22 5.07 -6.75
CA HIS A 65 -17.68 5.89 -5.67
C HIS A 65 -18.45 7.20 -5.53
N PHE A 66 -19.07 7.67 -6.61
CA PHE A 66 -19.94 8.85 -6.59
C PHE A 66 -21.23 8.55 -5.80
N GLU A 67 -21.91 7.46 -6.10
CA GLU A 67 -23.12 7.07 -5.39
C GLU A 67 -22.83 6.74 -3.90
N LEU A 68 -21.65 6.17 -3.62
CA LEU A 68 -21.22 5.93 -2.25
C LEU A 68 -21.04 7.25 -1.48
N ALA A 69 -20.32 8.21 -2.06
CA ALA A 69 -20.07 9.51 -1.46
C ALA A 69 -21.40 10.28 -1.23
N LYS A 70 -22.28 10.25 -2.23
CA LYS A 70 -23.61 10.86 -2.13
C LYS A 70 -24.46 10.24 -1.03
N LYS A 71 -24.43 8.92 -0.89
CA LYS A 71 -25.11 8.21 0.20
C LYS A 71 -24.56 8.62 1.57
N GLN A 72 -23.25 8.77 1.71
CA GLN A 72 -22.63 9.23 2.96
C GLN A 72 -23.06 10.65 3.31
N LEU A 73 -23.12 11.58 2.35
CA LEU A 73 -23.60 12.95 2.57
C LEU A 73 -25.08 12.98 2.93
N THR A 74 -25.92 12.16 2.28
CA THR A 74 -27.35 12.03 2.63
C THR A 74 -27.54 11.50 4.05
N GLN A 75 -26.73 10.50 4.45
CA GLN A 75 -26.75 9.99 5.82
C GLN A 75 -26.30 11.05 6.83
N LEU A 76 -25.30 11.86 6.47
CA LEU A 76 -24.82 12.95 7.31
C LEU A 76 -25.90 14.01 7.52
N THR A 77 -26.69 14.33 6.50
CA THR A 77 -27.84 15.24 6.62
C THR A 77 -28.84 14.77 7.67
N SER A 78 -29.11 13.46 7.73
CA SER A 78 -30.02 12.91 8.73
C SER A 78 -29.49 12.95 10.17
N GLN A 79 -28.20 13.05 10.34
CA GLN A 79 -27.49 13.08 11.62
C GLN A 79 -27.01 14.49 12.03
N CYS A 80 -27.30 15.49 11.21
CA CYS A 80 -26.80 16.85 11.35
C CYS A 80 -27.19 17.51 12.68
N SER A 81 -28.42 17.23 13.18
CA SER A 81 -28.90 17.76 14.45
C SER A 81 -28.17 17.26 15.69
N GLU A 82 -27.51 16.11 15.59
CA GLU A 82 -26.80 15.49 16.71
C GLU A 82 -25.30 15.84 16.73
N LYS A 83 -24.78 16.40 15.63
CA LYS A 83 -23.34 16.65 15.44
C LYS A 83 -23.02 18.15 15.51
N ASN A 84 -21.82 18.45 16.00
CA ASN A 84 -21.31 19.80 15.93
C ASN A 84 -20.81 20.14 14.52
N LEU A 85 -20.74 21.44 14.21
CA LEU A 85 -20.32 21.93 12.90
C LEU A 85 -18.94 21.37 12.47
N ALA A 86 -17.99 21.27 13.41
CA ALA A 86 -16.63 20.77 13.14
C ALA A 86 -16.64 19.29 12.72
N GLU A 87 -17.50 18.45 13.33
CA GLU A 87 -17.67 17.05 12.95
C GLU A 87 -18.28 16.90 11.57
N VAL A 88 -19.29 17.72 11.27
CA VAL A 88 -19.95 17.74 9.95
C VAL A 88 -18.93 18.15 8.89
N ALA A 89 -18.19 19.24 9.11
CA ALA A 89 -17.14 19.71 8.20
C ALA A 89 -16.04 18.67 7.99
N ALA A 90 -15.62 17.98 9.08
CA ALA A 90 -14.63 16.91 8.98
C ALA A 90 -15.12 15.72 8.13
N GLN A 91 -16.39 15.32 8.28
CA GLN A 91 -16.97 14.24 7.50
C GLN A 91 -17.20 14.62 6.03
N CYS A 92 -17.64 15.85 5.75
CA CYS A 92 -17.72 16.40 4.39
C CYS A 92 -16.35 16.38 3.71
N SER A 93 -15.32 16.91 4.39
CA SER A 93 -13.96 16.93 3.89
C SER A 93 -13.43 15.52 3.61
N LEU A 94 -13.67 14.56 4.52
CA LEU A 94 -13.24 13.16 4.35
C LEU A 94 -13.94 12.49 3.17
N THR A 95 -15.24 12.73 2.99
CA THR A 95 -16.02 12.18 1.87
C THR A 95 -15.54 12.72 0.53
N LEU A 96 -15.29 14.03 0.43
CA LEU A 96 -14.80 14.66 -0.80
C LEU A 96 -13.37 14.18 -1.15
N ARG A 97 -12.47 14.16 -0.16
CA ARG A 97 -11.10 13.64 -0.33
C ARG A 97 -11.10 12.14 -0.65
N GLY A 98 -12.00 11.36 -0.06
CA GLY A 98 -12.18 9.95 -0.38
C GLY A 98 -12.56 9.74 -1.84
N TYR A 99 -13.50 10.54 -2.33
CA TYR A 99 -13.90 10.51 -3.74
C TYR A 99 -12.71 10.85 -4.67
N LEU A 100 -11.96 11.91 -4.37
CA LEU A 100 -10.76 12.29 -5.13
C LEU A 100 -9.68 11.20 -5.12
N ALA A 101 -9.46 10.56 -3.99
CA ALA A 101 -8.47 9.48 -3.87
C ALA A 101 -8.83 8.26 -4.72
N TYR A 102 -10.11 7.92 -4.83
CA TYR A 102 -10.57 6.80 -5.64
C TYR A 102 -10.60 7.10 -7.14
N THR A 103 -10.93 8.32 -7.53
CA THR A 103 -11.00 8.71 -8.95
C THR A 103 -9.63 8.98 -9.56
N HIS A 104 -8.70 9.52 -8.78
CA HIS A 104 -7.36 9.88 -9.26
C HIS A 104 -6.26 8.93 -8.81
N ALA A 105 -6.59 7.85 -8.05
CA ALA A 105 -5.62 6.93 -7.42
C ALA A 105 -4.55 7.67 -6.58
N GLU A 106 -4.89 8.85 -6.07
CA GLU A 106 -3.98 9.79 -5.43
C GLU A 106 -4.09 9.71 -3.90
N PRO A 107 -3.03 9.98 -3.14
CA PRO A 107 -3.06 10.00 -1.68
C PRO A 107 -3.81 11.21 -1.09
N ALA A 108 -4.79 11.76 -1.80
CA ALA A 108 -5.59 12.94 -1.43
C ALA A 108 -6.19 12.88 -0.02
N LEU A 109 -6.36 11.67 0.54
CA LEU A 109 -6.87 11.46 1.90
C LEU A 109 -5.92 11.98 2.98
N TYR A 110 -4.62 12.01 2.71
CA TYR A 110 -3.58 12.30 3.71
C TYR A 110 -2.85 13.60 3.43
N GLU A 111 -3.14 14.25 2.33
CA GLU A 111 -2.48 15.47 1.92
C GLU A 111 -3.13 16.71 2.50
N THR A 112 -2.28 17.68 2.82
CA THR A 112 -2.75 19.04 3.10
C THR A 112 -3.15 19.74 1.80
N ILE A 113 -3.87 20.86 1.92
CA ILE A 113 -4.29 21.64 0.74
C ILE A 113 -3.07 22.22 0.03
N GLU A 114 -2.05 22.65 0.79
CA GLU A 114 -0.79 23.16 0.25
C GLU A 114 -0.03 22.09 -0.52
N GLU A 115 -0.02 20.84 -0.04
CA GLU A 115 0.63 19.71 -0.73
C GLU A 115 -0.10 19.35 -2.02
N SER A 116 -1.44 19.35 -2.02
CA SER A 116 -2.23 19.13 -3.25
C SER A 116 -2.01 20.25 -4.28
N GLN A 117 -1.91 21.51 -3.85
CA GLN A 117 -1.60 22.65 -4.73
C GLN A 117 -0.17 22.56 -5.28
N ALA A 118 0.79 22.15 -4.45
CA ALA A 118 2.20 22.00 -4.85
C ALA A 118 2.37 20.90 -5.92
N ARG A 119 1.49 19.91 -5.95
CA ARG A 119 1.49 18.84 -6.97
C ARG A 119 0.86 19.24 -8.29
N GLN A 120 0.32 20.44 -8.43
CA GLN A 120 -0.40 20.86 -9.61
C GLN A 120 -1.56 19.90 -9.98
N LEU A 121 -2.24 19.35 -8.96
CA LEU A 121 -3.54 18.72 -9.23
C LEU A 121 -4.43 19.78 -9.88
N ASP A 122 -4.86 19.49 -11.10
CA ASP A 122 -5.71 20.39 -11.89
C ASP A 122 -7.16 20.32 -11.36
N LEU A 123 -7.30 20.65 -10.06
CA LEU A 123 -8.61 20.71 -9.44
C LEU A 123 -9.28 22.04 -9.81
N PRO A 124 -10.57 22.02 -10.12
CA PRO A 124 -11.34 23.24 -10.30
C PRO A 124 -11.18 24.16 -9.06
N GLU A 125 -11.00 25.45 -9.31
CA GLU A 125 -10.81 26.46 -8.26
C GLU A 125 -11.90 26.38 -7.18
N GLU A 126 -13.14 26.14 -7.58
CA GLU A 126 -14.29 25.98 -6.71
C GLU A 126 -14.11 24.85 -5.68
N VAL A 127 -13.50 23.74 -6.09
CA VAL A 127 -13.23 22.59 -5.21
C VAL A 127 -12.19 22.94 -4.16
N THR A 128 -11.15 23.65 -4.57
CA THR A 128 -10.08 24.10 -3.68
C THR A 128 -10.61 25.09 -2.66
N LEU A 129 -11.44 26.05 -3.09
CA LEU A 129 -12.10 27.01 -2.19
C LEU A 129 -13.00 26.28 -1.19
N HIS A 130 -13.82 25.35 -1.65
CA HIS A 130 -14.71 24.60 -0.77
C HIS A 130 -13.95 23.73 0.25
N LEU A 131 -12.82 23.11 -0.14
CA LEU A 131 -11.95 22.36 0.78
C LEU A 131 -11.34 23.29 1.85
N ASN A 132 -11.01 24.54 1.50
CA ASN A 132 -10.54 25.54 2.45
C ASN A 132 -11.66 25.92 3.44
N ASP A 133 -12.87 26.16 2.97
CA ASP A 133 -14.03 26.48 3.81
C ASP A 133 -14.33 25.36 4.79
N LEU A 134 -14.29 24.10 4.33
CA LEU A 134 -14.45 22.92 5.17
C LEU A 134 -13.34 22.83 6.23
N ASN A 135 -12.10 23.15 5.85
CA ASN A 135 -10.98 23.13 6.77
C ASN A 135 -11.12 24.22 7.84
N GLU A 136 -11.55 25.41 7.46
CA GLU A 136 -11.82 26.52 8.37
C GLU A 136 -12.97 26.19 9.34
N ALA A 137 -14.06 25.64 8.82
CA ALA A 137 -15.21 25.20 9.62
C ALA A 137 -14.83 24.07 10.62
N LYS A 138 -13.92 23.16 10.26
CA LYS A 138 -13.42 22.10 11.12
C LYS A 138 -12.67 22.62 12.35
N TYR A 139 -11.98 23.74 12.24
CA TYR A 139 -11.22 24.34 13.34
C TYR A 139 -11.95 25.51 14.00
N SER A 140 -13.14 25.88 13.50
CA SER A 140 -13.95 26.89 14.15
C SER A 140 -14.53 26.33 15.45
N ALA A 141 -14.31 27.03 16.56
CA ALA A 141 -14.85 26.67 17.88
C ALA A 141 -16.36 26.97 18.01
N SER A 142 -17.10 26.96 16.90
CA SER A 142 -18.48 27.37 16.89
C SER A 142 -19.41 26.30 17.45
N LYS A 143 -20.44 26.78 18.14
CA LYS A 143 -21.53 26.00 18.70
C LYS A 143 -22.27 25.24 17.59
N ILE A 144 -23.10 24.28 17.99
CA ILE A 144 -24.02 23.58 17.10
C ILE A 144 -24.84 24.62 16.31
N ASP A 145 -24.51 24.72 15.02
CA ASP A 145 -25.23 25.56 14.05
C ASP A 145 -25.75 24.64 12.95
N GLU A 146 -27.00 24.21 13.14
CA GLU A 146 -27.64 23.25 12.25
C GLU A 146 -27.80 23.80 10.84
N GLU A 147 -28.16 25.06 10.73
CA GLU A 147 -28.38 25.72 9.44
C GLU A 147 -27.11 25.79 8.64
N ARG A 148 -25.99 26.19 9.27
CA ARG A 148 -24.67 26.23 8.63
C ARG A 148 -24.17 24.83 8.29
N ALA A 149 -24.44 23.84 9.13
CA ALA A 149 -24.07 22.47 8.85
C ALA A 149 -24.82 21.89 7.64
N GLN A 150 -26.11 22.17 7.51
CA GLN A 150 -26.92 21.77 6.35
C GLN A 150 -26.43 22.48 5.07
N GLU A 151 -26.07 23.74 5.14
CA GLU A 151 -25.50 24.50 4.04
C GLU A 151 -24.17 23.85 3.57
N LEU A 152 -23.25 23.55 4.49
CA LEU A 152 -21.98 22.87 4.16
C LEU A 152 -22.19 21.51 3.48
N ILE A 153 -23.14 20.71 3.93
CA ILE A 153 -23.45 19.42 3.28
C ILE A 153 -23.98 19.63 1.88
N LYS A 154 -24.86 20.61 1.69
CA LYS A 154 -25.44 20.97 0.38
C LYS A 154 -24.34 21.41 -0.58
N ASP A 155 -23.46 22.29 -0.15
CA ASP A 155 -22.36 22.79 -0.96
C ASP A 155 -21.36 21.68 -1.29
N THR A 156 -21.06 20.80 -0.33
CA THR A 156 -20.22 19.61 -0.57
C THR A 156 -20.85 18.68 -1.61
N THR A 157 -22.17 18.51 -1.57
CA THR A 157 -22.89 17.68 -2.55
C THR A 157 -22.85 18.30 -3.95
N ALA A 158 -22.99 19.62 -4.05
CA ALA A 158 -22.87 20.36 -5.31
C ALA A 158 -21.44 20.23 -5.87
N THR A 159 -20.42 20.47 -5.06
CA THR A 159 -19.00 20.34 -5.42
C THR A 159 -18.66 18.92 -5.89
N LEU A 160 -19.16 17.89 -5.19
CA LEU A 160 -19.00 16.49 -5.58
C LEU A 160 -19.61 16.20 -6.95
N THR A 161 -20.80 16.78 -7.23
CA THR A 161 -21.49 16.60 -8.52
C THR A 161 -20.73 17.28 -9.66
N THR A 162 -20.22 18.49 -9.45
CA THR A 162 -19.40 19.21 -10.41
C THR A 162 -18.11 18.43 -10.73
N LEU A 163 -17.43 17.92 -9.71
CA LEU A 163 -16.26 17.08 -9.87
C LEU A 163 -16.57 15.84 -10.72
N HIS A 164 -17.64 15.13 -10.38
CA HIS A 164 -18.02 13.93 -11.12
C HIS A 164 -18.30 14.23 -12.61
N GLN A 165 -18.98 15.33 -12.91
CA GLN A 165 -19.23 15.76 -14.28
C GLN A 165 -17.94 16.11 -15.04
N THR A 166 -17.03 16.84 -14.40
CA THR A 166 -15.74 17.20 -15.00
C THR A 166 -14.92 15.96 -15.36
N PHE A 167 -14.85 14.98 -14.46
CA PHE A 167 -14.09 13.76 -14.70
C PHE A 167 -14.71 12.87 -15.76
N THR A 168 -16.02 12.71 -15.76
CA THR A 168 -16.72 11.92 -16.79
C THR A 168 -16.56 12.51 -18.19
N GLN A 169 -16.43 13.84 -18.31
CA GLN A 169 -16.20 14.50 -19.58
C GLN A 169 -14.75 14.28 -20.09
N HIS A 170 -13.77 14.17 -19.21
CA HIS A 170 -12.38 13.90 -19.59
C HIS A 170 -12.12 12.46 -20.05
N GLU A 171 -12.90 11.49 -19.57
CA GLU A 171 -12.80 10.09 -20.00
C GLU A 171 -13.41 9.82 -21.39
N THR A 172 -14.21 10.76 -21.93
CA THR A 172 -14.87 10.61 -23.25
C THR A 172 -14.12 11.23 -24.40
N HIS A 173 -12.95 11.81 -24.18
CA HIS A 173 -12.04 12.38 -25.18
C HIS A 173 -10.70 11.63 -25.22
#